data_91b015cc082d030fcfe70beafd768d92
#
_entry.id   91b015cc082d030fcfe70beafd768d92
#
_cell.length_a   1.000
_cell.length_b   1.000
_cell.length_c   1.000
_cell.angle_alpha   90.00
_cell.angle_beta   90.00
_cell.angle_gamma   90.00
#
_symmetry.space_group_name_H-M   'P 1'
#
loop_
_entity.id
_entity.type
_entity.pdbx_description
1 polymer ?
#
loop_
_entity_poly.entity_id
_entity_poly.type
_entity_poly.pdbx_seq_one_letter_code
_entity_poly.pdbx_strand_id
1 'polypeptide(L)'
;MAITLDQVDKYVGQLIKDEYGRVIGRLVATFSNVSGEIETLEIVINDAVYENIPVSRVKLTPDGPVVMPEWKVLAIEAENKLDRVKRRLRATEELFRKASIPAHAYEELKKKLDNEFKALKEEVSKVKELLRKRAGELEDLVIRLEKDMTNMQILYMGNEISDQAYKSSSELLRSNKAKALDEKRDVEKHLELITKLESEAGEVKPITEVIPPPVKPSPKEQGKVEQPIQVQVIDVT
;
A
#
# COMPACT_ATOMS: atom_id res chain seq x y z
N MET A 1 2.39 13.40 -6.62
CA MET A 1 2.26 14.58 -7.52
C MET A 1 0.91 14.47 -8.18
N ALA A 2 0.15 15.57 -8.26
CA ALA A 2 -1.10 15.62 -9.01
C ALA A 2 -0.77 15.54 -10.52
N ILE A 3 -1.58 14.83 -11.28
CA ILE A 3 -1.47 14.76 -12.73
C ILE A 3 -2.31 15.91 -13.30
N THR A 4 -1.72 16.71 -14.18
CA THR A 4 -2.39 17.86 -14.77
C THR A 4 -2.87 17.57 -16.18
N LEU A 5 -3.85 18.37 -16.64
CA LEU A 5 -4.45 18.22 -17.97
C LEU A 5 -3.38 18.29 -19.09
N ASP A 6 -2.45 19.25 -19.02
CA ASP A 6 -1.38 19.43 -20.01
C ASP A 6 -0.45 18.20 -20.17
N GLN A 7 -0.41 17.35 -19.15
CA GLN A 7 0.42 16.13 -19.18
C GLN A 7 -0.27 14.98 -19.92
N VAL A 8 -1.60 14.99 -20.03
CA VAL A 8 -2.39 13.85 -20.50
C VAL A 8 -3.16 14.15 -21.79
N ASP A 9 -3.53 15.40 -22.08
CA ASP A 9 -4.33 15.77 -23.26
C ASP A 9 -3.74 15.28 -24.60
N LYS A 10 -2.41 15.29 -24.72
CA LYS A 10 -1.70 14.77 -25.90
C LYS A 10 -1.90 13.26 -26.15
N TYR A 11 -2.42 12.53 -25.19
CA TYR A 11 -2.73 11.09 -25.31
C TYR A 11 -4.20 10.81 -25.61
N VAL A 12 -5.05 11.82 -25.71
CA VAL A 12 -6.44 11.67 -26.16
C VAL A 12 -6.45 11.07 -27.56
N GLY A 13 -7.29 10.06 -27.78
CA GLY A 13 -7.32 9.26 -29.01
C GLY A 13 -6.32 8.11 -29.08
N GLN A 14 -5.38 7.99 -28.12
CA GLN A 14 -4.40 6.91 -28.10
C GLN A 14 -4.88 5.70 -27.27
N LEU A 15 -4.25 4.54 -27.55
CA LEU A 15 -4.50 3.32 -26.78
C LEU A 15 -3.83 3.42 -25.39
N ILE A 16 -4.62 3.14 -24.38
CA ILE A 16 -4.16 3.09 -22.98
C ILE A 16 -3.87 1.64 -22.59
N LYS A 17 -2.79 1.43 -21.85
CA LYS A 17 -2.36 0.12 -21.37
C LYS A 17 -2.44 0.04 -19.85
N ASP A 18 -2.57 -1.20 -19.36
CA ASP A 18 -2.34 -1.47 -17.95
C ASP A 18 -0.82 -1.60 -17.63
N GLU A 19 -0.48 -1.75 -16.36
CA GLU A 19 0.92 -1.92 -15.90
C GLU A 19 1.61 -3.16 -16.48
N TYR A 20 0.84 -4.14 -17.00
CA TYR A 20 1.37 -5.37 -17.61
C TYR A 20 1.44 -5.27 -19.15
N GLY A 21 1.18 -4.07 -19.69
CA GLY A 21 1.26 -3.80 -21.14
C GLY A 21 0.09 -4.35 -21.96
N ARG A 22 -1.05 -4.67 -21.33
CA ARG A 22 -2.28 -5.04 -22.03
C ARG A 22 -3.04 -3.77 -22.40
N VAL A 23 -3.53 -3.70 -23.62
CA VAL A 23 -4.43 -2.61 -24.06
C VAL A 23 -5.77 -2.78 -23.34
N ILE A 24 -6.18 -1.77 -22.59
CA ILE A 24 -7.47 -1.73 -21.90
C ILE A 24 -8.53 -0.94 -22.63
N GLY A 25 -8.14 0.01 -23.46
CA GLY A 25 -9.06 0.84 -24.22
C GLY A 25 -8.36 1.99 -24.91
N ARG A 26 -9.14 2.93 -25.43
CA ARG A 26 -8.68 4.19 -26.03
C ARG A 26 -9.12 5.35 -25.13
N LEU A 27 -8.21 6.28 -24.85
CA LEU A 27 -8.54 7.50 -24.12
C LEU A 27 -9.44 8.41 -24.97
N VAL A 28 -10.61 8.74 -24.46
CA VAL A 28 -11.62 9.57 -25.16
C VAL A 28 -11.64 10.98 -24.58
N ALA A 29 -11.63 11.11 -23.27
CA ALA A 29 -11.71 12.39 -22.58
C ALA A 29 -10.95 12.37 -21.25
N THR A 30 -10.62 13.56 -20.77
CA THR A 30 -10.04 13.78 -19.45
C THR A 30 -10.89 14.82 -18.72
N PHE A 31 -11.24 14.53 -17.47
CA PHE A 31 -11.98 15.47 -16.63
C PHE A 31 -11.08 15.97 -15.52
N SER A 32 -11.04 17.29 -15.34
CA SER A 32 -10.19 17.96 -14.35
C SER A 32 -11.03 18.89 -13.46
N ASN A 33 -10.52 19.17 -12.28
CA ASN A 33 -11.05 20.22 -11.41
C ASN A 33 -10.68 21.63 -11.93
N VAL A 34 -11.16 22.66 -11.25
CA VAL A 34 -10.90 24.06 -11.59
C VAL A 34 -9.42 24.47 -11.47
N SER A 35 -8.61 23.67 -10.79
CA SER A 35 -7.17 23.87 -10.66
C SER A 35 -6.35 23.20 -11.79
N GLY A 36 -7.03 22.54 -12.75
CA GLY A 36 -6.38 21.82 -13.86
C GLY A 36 -5.81 20.46 -13.47
N GLU A 37 -6.11 19.98 -12.26
CA GLU A 37 -5.72 18.62 -11.85
C GLU A 37 -6.75 17.61 -12.34
N ILE A 38 -6.29 16.51 -12.93
CA ILE A 38 -7.17 15.46 -13.44
C ILE A 38 -7.83 14.72 -12.29
N GLU A 39 -9.13 14.49 -12.40
CA GLU A 39 -9.91 13.65 -11.49
C GLU A 39 -10.17 12.28 -12.09
N THR A 40 -10.55 12.23 -13.39
CA THR A 40 -10.86 10.99 -14.09
C THR A 40 -10.41 11.03 -15.55
N LEU A 41 -10.12 9.83 -16.07
CA LEU A 41 -9.92 9.58 -17.49
C LEU A 41 -11.09 8.76 -18.00
N GLU A 42 -11.68 9.15 -19.12
CA GLU A 42 -12.69 8.34 -19.80
C GLU A 42 -12.04 7.54 -20.93
N ILE A 43 -12.16 6.22 -20.86
CA ILE A 43 -11.68 5.30 -21.87
C ILE A 43 -12.85 4.58 -22.55
N VAL A 44 -12.71 4.28 -23.82
CA VAL A 44 -13.64 3.42 -24.56
C VAL A 44 -13.01 2.06 -24.81
N ILE A 45 -13.75 1.01 -24.46
CA ILE A 45 -13.37 -0.38 -24.64
C ILE A 45 -14.17 -0.98 -25.79
N ASN A 46 -13.47 -1.53 -26.79
CA ASN A 46 -14.11 -2.13 -27.99
C ASN A 46 -15.14 -1.23 -28.66
N ASP A 47 -14.91 0.07 -28.68
CA ASP A 47 -15.78 1.11 -29.28
C ASP A 47 -17.24 1.14 -28.79
N ALA A 48 -17.54 0.46 -27.68
CA ALA A 48 -18.90 0.30 -27.16
C ALA A 48 -19.08 0.62 -25.69
N VAL A 49 -18.08 0.32 -24.87
CA VAL A 49 -18.17 0.48 -23.40
C VAL A 49 -17.30 1.65 -22.97
N TYR A 50 -17.91 2.62 -22.31
CA TYR A 50 -17.21 3.77 -21.74
C TYR A 50 -16.98 3.52 -20.25
N GLU A 51 -15.75 3.68 -19.79
CA GLU A 51 -15.36 3.51 -18.40
C GLU A 51 -14.59 4.73 -17.92
N ASN A 52 -15.02 5.27 -16.74
CA ASN A 52 -14.33 6.34 -16.07
C ASN A 52 -13.28 5.78 -15.09
N ILE A 53 -12.02 6.06 -15.37
CA ILE A 53 -10.88 5.63 -14.55
C ILE A 53 -10.48 6.79 -13.63
N PRO A 54 -10.61 6.64 -12.30
CA PRO A 54 -10.16 7.66 -11.36
C PRO A 54 -8.64 7.84 -11.43
N VAL A 55 -8.17 9.09 -11.27
CA VAL A 55 -6.73 9.41 -11.35
C VAL A 55 -5.88 8.63 -10.34
N SER A 56 -6.45 8.17 -9.23
CA SER A 56 -5.78 7.31 -8.25
C SER A 56 -5.30 5.98 -8.84
N ARG A 57 -5.90 5.53 -9.96
CA ARG A 57 -5.49 4.34 -10.71
C ARG A 57 -4.51 4.66 -11.85
N VAL A 58 -4.16 5.91 -12.07
CA VAL A 58 -3.35 6.33 -13.21
C VAL A 58 -1.93 6.66 -12.77
N LYS A 59 -0.95 6.07 -13.45
CA LYS A 59 0.46 6.46 -13.36
C LYS A 59 0.89 7.08 -14.68
N LEU A 60 1.56 8.22 -14.60
CA LEU A 60 2.16 8.83 -15.77
C LEU A 60 3.59 8.28 -15.94
N THR A 61 3.82 7.64 -17.08
CA THR A 61 5.14 7.15 -17.51
C THR A 61 5.67 7.98 -18.67
N PRO A 62 6.95 7.87 -19.04
CA PRO A 62 7.49 8.54 -20.23
C PRO A 62 6.72 8.18 -21.51
N ASP A 63 6.16 6.97 -21.59
CA ASP A 63 5.42 6.46 -22.74
C ASP A 63 3.92 6.82 -22.70
N GLY A 64 3.46 7.45 -21.63
CA GLY A 64 2.07 7.88 -21.46
C GLY A 64 1.41 7.39 -20.19
N PRO A 65 0.10 7.65 -20.05
CA PRO A 65 -0.66 7.18 -18.89
C PRO A 65 -0.83 5.66 -18.93
N VAL A 66 -0.59 5.04 -17.77
CA VAL A 66 -0.73 3.61 -17.54
C VAL A 66 -1.73 3.42 -16.40
N VAL A 67 -2.67 2.50 -16.57
CA VAL A 67 -3.72 2.25 -15.59
C VAL A 67 -3.36 1.07 -14.69
N MET A 68 -3.40 1.31 -13.39
CA MET A 68 -3.29 0.26 -12.39
C MET A 68 -4.59 -0.53 -12.28
N PRO A 69 -4.55 -1.86 -12.16
CA PRO A 69 -5.71 -2.66 -11.81
C PRO A 69 -6.32 -2.20 -10.48
N GLU A 70 -7.64 -2.29 -10.36
CA GLU A 70 -8.34 -1.89 -9.14
C GLU A 70 -7.88 -2.67 -7.91
N TRP A 71 -7.68 -3.98 -8.05
CA TRP A 71 -7.19 -4.83 -6.97
C TRP A 71 -5.85 -4.33 -6.40
N LYS A 72 -4.99 -3.76 -7.23
CA LYS A 72 -3.67 -3.26 -6.81
C LYS A 72 -3.78 -1.98 -5.99
N VAL A 73 -4.67 -1.08 -6.36
CA VAL A 73 -4.92 0.15 -5.58
C VAL A 73 -5.44 -0.23 -4.20
N LEU A 74 -6.44 -1.13 -4.14
CA LEU A 74 -6.98 -1.63 -2.86
C LEU A 74 -5.93 -2.33 -2.00
N ALA A 75 -5.04 -3.11 -2.62
CA ALA A 75 -3.92 -3.76 -1.92
C ALA A 75 -2.97 -2.74 -1.30
N ILE A 76 -2.51 -1.75 -2.09
CA ILE A 76 -1.62 -0.68 -1.63
C ILE A 76 -2.27 0.15 -0.50
N GLU A 77 -3.56 0.44 -0.60
CA GLU A 77 -4.28 1.13 0.47
C GLU A 77 -4.33 0.32 1.76
N ALA A 78 -4.62 -0.98 1.67
CA ALA A 78 -4.62 -1.89 2.82
C ALA A 78 -3.24 -1.99 3.47
N GLU A 79 -2.18 -2.13 2.68
CA GLU A 79 -0.79 -2.14 3.13
C GLU A 79 -0.43 -0.84 3.88
N ASN A 80 -0.77 0.32 3.31
CA ASN A 80 -0.50 1.61 3.93
C ASN A 80 -1.27 1.80 5.25
N LYS A 81 -2.54 1.36 5.31
CA LYS A 81 -3.34 1.41 6.54
C LYS A 81 -2.74 0.50 7.62
N LEU A 82 -2.39 -0.75 7.27
CA LEU A 82 -1.78 -1.71 8.19
C LEU A 82 -0.43 -1.22 8.72
N ASP A 83 0.45 -0.75 7.84
CA ASP A 83 1.76 -0.23 8.26
C ASP A 83 1.63 0.99 9.17
N ARG A 84 0.65 1.86 8.91
CA ARG A 84 0.36 3.02 9.77
C ARG A 84 -0.12 2.60 11.16
N VAL A 85 -1.04 1.64 11.24
CA VAL A 85 -1.53 1.10 12.52
C VAL A 85 -0.39 0.43 13.29
N LYS A 86 0.40 -0.42 12.62
CA LYS A 86 1.59 -1.07 13.21
C LYS A 86 2.57 -0.06 13.81
N ARG A 87 2.91 0.99 13.05
CA ARG A 87 3.83 2.04 13.53
C ARG A 87 3.25 2.80 14.72
N ARG A 88 1.95 3.10 14.72
CA ARG A 88 1.29 3.79 15.86
C ARG A 88 1.27 2.91 17.10
N LEU A 89 0.92 1.62 16.98
CA LEU A 89 0.94 0.68 18.09
C LEU A 89 2.35 0.58 18.70
N ARG A 90 3.37 0.38 17.88
CA ARG A 90 4.78 0.33 18.35
C ARG A 90 5.21 1.62 19.05
N ALA A 91 4.86 2.77 18.47
CA ALA A 91 5.18 4.07 19.07
C ALA A 91 4.49 4.28 20.43
N THR A 92 3.21 3.89 20.54
CA THR A 92 2.45 3.98 21.80
C THR A 92 3.08 3.09 22.90
N GLU A 93 3.44 1.85 22.56
CA GLU A 93 4.14 0.94 23.50
C GLU A 93 5.51 1.50 23.92
N GLU A 94 6.28 2.05 22.98
CA GLU A 94 7.59 2.62 23.28
C GLU A 94 7.50 3.86 24.18
N LEU A 95 6.56 4.77 23.93
CA LEU A 95 6.33 5.94 24.76
C LEU A 95 5.92 5.57 26.18
N PHE A 96 5.08 4.54 26.34
CA PHE A 96 4.69 4.04 27.65
C PHE A 96 5.88 3.40 28.37
N ARG A 97 6.66 2.56 27.69
CA ARG A 97 7.89 1.97 28.25
C ARG A 97 8.89 3.00 28.76
N LYS A 98 9.02 4.12 28.05
CA LYS A 98 9.90 5.25 28.43
C LYS A 98 9.28 6.15 29.52
N ALA A 99 8.11 5.79 30.05
CA ALA A 99 7.33 6.63 30.97
C ALA A 99 7.08 8.06 30.44
N SER A 100 7.03 8.22 29.12
CA SER A 100 6.79 9.51 28.44
C SER A 100 5.32 9.87 28.36
N ILE A 101 4.42 8.91 28.59
CA ILE A 101 2.97 9.11 28.65
C ILE A 101 2.40 8.47 29.92
N PRO A 102 1.38 9.08 30.55
CA PRO A 102 0.74 8.51 31.74
C PRO A 102 -0.11 7.29 31.38
N ALA A 103 -0.34 6.39 32.35
CA ALA A 103 -1.06 5.13 32.13
C ALA A 103 -2.45 5.30 31.56
N HIS A 104 -3.25 6.27 32.04
CA HIS A 104 -4.59 6.52 31.52
C HIS A 104 -4.59 6.92 30.03
N ALA A 105 -3.62 7.74 29.57
CA ALA A 105 -3.48 8.13 28.19
C ALA A 105 -3.05 6.95 27.30
N TYR A 106 -2.15 6.08 27.82
CA TYR A 106 -1.76 4.85 27.14
C TYR A 106 -2.95 3.92 26.94
N GLU A 107 -3.74 3.66 27.98
CA GLU A 107 -4.92 2.78 27.91
C GLU A 107 -5.96 3.29 26.89
N GLU A 108 -6.23 4.60 26.89
CA GLU A 108 -7.16 5.23 25.94
C GLU A 108 -6.66 5.10 24.50
N LEU A 109 -5.40 5.48 24.25
CA LEU A 109 -4.80 5.39 22.91
C LEU A 109 -4.74 3.96 22.41
N LYS A 110 -4.36 3.02 23.27
CA LYS A 110 -4.30 1.60 22.93
C LYS A 110 -5.68 1.07 22.56
N LYS A 111 -6.69 1.30 23.39
CA LYS A 111 -8.07 0.88 23.12
C LYS A 111 -8.59 1.44 21.77
N LYS A 112 -8.27 2.71 21.48
CA LYS A 112 -8.63 3.32 20.20
C LYS A 112 -7.94 2.62 19.03
N LEU A 113 -6.63 2.39 19.10
CA LEU A 113 -5.86 1.72 18.05
C LEU A 113 -6.26 0.25 17.85
N ASP A 114 -6.58 -0.46 18.93
CA ASP A 114 -7.05 -1.85 18.87
C ASP A 114 -8.42 -1.93 18.17
N ASN A 115 -9.32 -0.95 18.42
CA ASN A 115 -10.60 -0.87 17.72
C ASN A 115 -10.41 -0.52 16.23
N GLU A 116 -9.53 0.44 15.90
CA GLU A 116 -9.17 0.78 14.52
C GLU A 116 -8.58 -0.44 13.79
N PHE A 117 -7.71 -1.19 14.44
CA PHE A 117 -7.11 -2.39 13.87
C PHE A 117 -8.14 -3.50 13.66
N LYS A 118 -9.08 -3.68 14.59
CA LYS A 118 -10.17 -4.66 14.45
C LYS A 118 -11.06 -4.35 13.24
N ALA A 119 -11.47 -3.10 13.07
CA ALA A 119 -12.24 -2.66 11.90
C ALA A 119 -11.43 -2.86 10.60
N LEU A 120 -10.14 -2.52 10.61
CA LEU A 120 -9.25 -2.69 9.47
C LEU A 120 -9.09 -4.16 9.05
N LYS A 121 -9.10 -5.11 10.00
CA LYS A 121 -9.03 -6.55 9.69
C LYS A 121 -10.17 -7.03 8.79
N GLU A 122 -11.36 -6.48 8.94
CA GLU A 122 -12.51 -6.82 8.10
C GLU A 122 -12.31 -6.32 6.66
N GLU A 123 -11.81 -5.09 6.49
CA GLU A 123 -11.45 -4.55 5.17
C GLU A 123 -10.33 -5.38 4.52
N VAL A 124 -9.27 -5.67 5.26
CA VAL A 124 -8.12 -6.46 4.82
C VAL A 124 -8.54 -7.87 4.41
N SER A 125 -9.48 -8.49 5.14
CA SER A 125 -10.00 -9.81 4.78
C SER A 125 -10.66 -9.81 3.39
N LYS A 126 -11.45 -8.78 3.08
CA LYS A 126 -12.08 -8.61 1.76
C LYS A 126 -11.04 -8.40 0.65
N VAL A 127 -10.02 -7.59 0.92
CA VAL A 127 -8.93 -7.37 -0.04
C VAL A 127 -8.15 -8.68 -0.28
N LYS A 128 -7.84 -9.45 0.76
CA LYS A 128 -7.17 -10.75 0.63
C LYS A 128 -8.00 -11.76 -0.18
N GLU A 129 -9.32 -11.76 -0.01
CA GLU A 129 -10.22 -12.59 -0.79
C GLU A 129 -10.22 -12.18 -2.27
N LEU A 130 -10.30 -10.88 -2.56
CA LEU A 130 -10.18 -10.33 -3.91
C LEU A 130 -8.87 -10.74 -4.58
N LEU A 131 -7.74 -10.63 -3.87
CA LEU A 131 -6.42 -11.02 -4.37
C LEU A 131 -6.32 -12.52 -4.65
N ARG A 132 -6.85 -13.37 -3.76
CA ARG A 132 -6.88 -14.83 -3.97
C ARG A 132 -7.73 -15.20 -5.18
N LYS A 133 -8.90 -14.57 -5.32
CA LYS A 133 -9.76 -14.77 -6.49
C LYS A 133 -9.02 -14.38 -7.76
N ARG A 134 -8.36 -13.22 -7.77
CA ARG A 134 -7.59 -12.75 -8.93
C ARG A 134 -6.43 -13.68 -9.28
N ALA A 135 -5.69 -14.17 -8.29
CA ALA A 135 -4.62 -15.15 -8.50
C ALA A 135 -5.16 -16.45 -9.15
N GLY A 136 -6.31 -16.94 -8.71
CA GLY A 136 -6.97 -18.09 -9.31
C GLY A 136 -7.41 -17.84 -10.77
N GLU A 137 -8.02 -16.69 -11.06
CA GLU A 137 -8.40 -16.31 -12.43
C GLU A 137 -7.19 -16.26 -13.37
N LEU A 138 -6.05 -15.76 -12.87
CA LEU A 138 -4.80 -15.70 -13.64
C LEU A 138 -4.18 -17.08 -13.84
N GLU A 139 -4.26 -17.96 -12.85
CA GLU A 139 -3.85 -19.37 -12.98
C GLU A 139 -4.66 -20.08 -14.07
N ASP A 140 -5.99 -19.96 -14.02
CA ASP A 140 -6.88 -20.53 -15.05
C ASP A 140 -6.59 -20.00 -16.45
N LEU A 141 -6.28 -18.69 -16.55
CA LEU A 141 -5.86 -18.08 -17.80
C LEU A 141 -4.54 -18.66 -18.31
N VAL A 142 -3.55 -18.84 -17.44
CA VAL A 142 -2.25 -19.43 -17.81
C VAL A 142 -2.44 -20.85 -18.32
N ILE A 143 -3.22 -21.68 -17.62
CA ILE A 143 -3.54 -23.06 -18.03
C ILE A 143 -4.24 -23.09 -19.40
N ARG A 144 -5.20 -22.17 -19.63
CA ARG A 144 -5.88 -22.04 -20.92
C ARG A 144 -4.90 -21.71 -22.03
N LEU A 145 -4.04 -20.71 -21.84
CA LEU A 145 -3.04 -20.30 -22.84
C LEU A 145 -2.05 -21.42 -23.14
N GLU A 146 -1.66 -22.24 -22.15
CA GLU A 146 -0.82 -23.43 -22.37
C GLU A 146 -1.49 -24.49 -23.23
N LYS A 147 -2.80 -24.74 -23.02
CA LYS A 147 -3.59 -25.63 -23.86
C LYS A 147 -3.68 -25.10 -25.30
N ASP A 148 -3.94 -23.81 -25.46
CA ASP A 148 -4.02 -23.16 -26.78
C ASP A 148 -2.66 -23.26 -27.51
N MET A 149 -1.55 -23.04 -26.82
CA MET A 149 -0.21 -23.21 -27.39
C MET A 149 0.05 -24.66 -27.86
N THR A 150 -0.38 -25.64 -27.05
CA THR A 150 -0.26 -27.07 -27.42
C THR A 150 -1.10 -27.41 -28.64
N ASN A 151 -2.35 -26.94 -28.69
CA ASN A 151 -3.23 -27.14 -29.83
C ASN A 151 -2.64 -26.53 -31.11
N MET A 152 -2.12 -25.29 -31.03
CA MET A 152 -1.45 -24.65 -32.18
C MET A 152 -0.23 -25.45 -32.67
N GLN A 153 0.53 -26.06 -31.76
CA GLN A 153 1.65 -26.91 -32.11
C GLN A 153 1.21 -28.19 -32.84
N ILE A 154 0.10 -28.82 -32.38
CA ILE A 154 -0.46 -30.02 -33.01
C ILE A 154 -0.91 -29.70 -34.46
N LEU A 155 -1.68 -28.60 -34.64
CA LEU A 155 -2.12 -28.17 -35.95
C LEU A 155 -0.96 -27.86 -36.92
N TYR A 156 0.11 -27.25 -36.40
CA TYR A 156 1.31 -26.98 -37.18
C TYR A 156 2.03 -28.25 -37.60
N MET A 157 2.23 -29.20 -36.68
CA MET A 157 2.87 -30.50 -36.98
C MET A 157 2.01 -31.36 -37.94
N GLY A 158 0.68 -31.19 -37.88
CA GLY A 158 -0.27 -31.81 -38.82
C GLY A 158 -0.32 -31.14 -40.21
N ASN A 159 0.48 -30.09 -40.44
CA ASN A 159 0.45 -29.26 -41.66
C ASN A 159 -0.93 -28.63 -41.95
N GLU A 160 -1.75 -28.40 -40.92
CA GLU A 160 -3.07 -27.79 -41.02
C GLU A 160 -3.00 -26.25 -41.04
N ILE A 161 -1.91 -25.66 -40.51
CA ILE A 161 -1.67 -24.22 -40.49
C ILE A 161 -0.31 -23.88 -41.10
N SER A 162 -0.19 -22.67 -41.65
CA SER A 162 1.07 -22.17 -42.20
C SER A 162 2.09 -21.79 -41.13
N ASP A 163 3.38 -21.79 -41.50
CA ASP A 163 4.48 -21.30 -40.64
C ASP A 163 4.23 -19.90 -40.10
N GLN A 164 3.71 -19.00 -40.93
CA GLN A 164 3.43 -17.63 -40.54
C GLN A 164 2.30 -17.54 -39.50
N ALA A 165 1.21 -18.30 -39.68
CA ALA A 165 0.12 -18.37 -38.72
C ALA A 165 0.59 -18.94 -37.37
N TYR A 166 1.38 -20.03 -37.40
CA TYR A 166 1.93 -20.63 -36.21
C TYR A 166 2.85 -19.66 -35.46
N LYS A 167 3.81 -19.00 -36.14
CA LYS A 167 4.72 -18.03 -35.53
C LYS A 167 3.95 -16.88 -34.85
N SER A 168 3.04 -16.24 -35.59
CA SER A 168 2.24 -15.11 -35.10
C SER A 168 1.40 -15.48 -33.88
N SER A 169 0.69 -16.64 -33.93
CA SER A 169 -0.13 -17.10 -32.82
C SER A 169 0.71 -17.50 -31.60
N SER A 170 1.82 -18.21 -31.82
CA SER A 170 2.72 -18.63 -30.73
C SER A 170 3.33 -17.42 -30.01
N GLU A 171 3.73 -16.39 -30.74
CA GLU A 171 4.28 -15.16 -30.16
C GLU A 171 3.22 -14.43 -29.33
N LEU A 172 2.00 -14.29 -29.86
CA LEU A 172 0.88 -13.64 -29.14
C LEU A 172 0.52 -14.41 -27.87
N LEU A 173 0.39 -15.74 -27.92
CA LEU A 173 0.06 -16.58 -26.78
C LEU A 173 1.15 -16.52 -25.70
N ARG A 174 2.44 -16.59 -26.11
CA ARG A 174 3.58 -16.45 -25.18
C ARG A 174 3.59 -15.09 -24.49
N SER A 175 3.37 -14.00 -25.25
CA SER A 175 3.30 -12.64 -24.72
C SER A 175 2.17 -12.51 -23.70
N ASN A 176 0.98 -13.01 -24.01
CA ASN A 176 -0.17 -12.94 -23.11
C ASN A 176 0.05 -13.81 -21.86
N LYS A 177 0.65 -14.99 -22.00
CA LYS A 177 1.02 -15.84 -20.85
C LYS A 177 2.02 -15.12 -19.95
N ALA A 178 3.05 -14.49 -20.50
CA ALA A 178 4.04 -13.73 -19.72
C ALA A 178 3.36 -12.62 -18.91
N LYS A 179 2.48 -11.82 -19.53
CA LYS A 179 1.72 -10.76 -18.85
C LYS A 179 0.82 -11.29 -17.73
N ALA A 180 0.18 -12.45 -17.94
CA ALA A 180 -0.63 -13.09 -16.89
C ALA A 180 0.20 -13.59 -15.72
N LEU A 181 1.36 -14.16 -15.98
CA LEU A 181 2.31 -14.61 -14.95
C LEU A 181 2.91 -13.43 -14.16
N ASP A 182 3.20 -12.32 -14.83
CA ASP A 182 3.74 -11.13 -14.18
C ASP A 182 2.69 -10.51 -13.25
N GLU A 183 1.43 -10.40 -13.69
CA GLU A 183 0.34 -9.95 -12.82
C GLU A 183 0.12 -10.91 -11.66
N LYS A 184 0.08 -12.24 -11.89
CA LYS A 184 -0.09 -13.23 -10.83
C LYS A 184 0.97 -13.10 -9.75
N ARG A 185 2.24 -12.98 -10.15
CA ARG A 185 3.35 -12.78 -9.23
C ARG A 185 3.22 -11.50 -8.40
N ASP A 186 2.69 -10.44 -9.00
CA ASP A 186 2.45 -9.17 -8.32
C ASP A 186 1.31 -9.29 -7.30
N VAL A 187 0.21 -9.94 -7.66
CA VAL A 187 -0.90 -10.26 -6.75
C VAL A 187 -0.42 -11.06 -5.53
N GLU A 188 0.39 -12.10 -5.76
CA GLU A 188 0.94 -12.95 -4.70
C GLU A 188 1.84 -12.17 -3.75
N LYS A 189 2.70 -11.27 -4.26
CA LYS A 189 3.54 -10.38 -3.43
C LYS A 189 2.71 -9.46 -2.54
N HIS A 190 1.66 -8.85 -3.07
CA HIS A 190 0.78 -8.00 -2.28
C HIS A 190 0.04 -8.80 -1.21
N LEU A 191 -0.43 -10.01 -1.53
CA LEU A 191 -1.07 -10.91 -0.58
C LEU A 191 -0.13 -11.31 0.57
N GLU A 192 1.12 -11.63 0.25
CA GLU A 192 2.17 -11.95 1.23
C GLU A 192 2.47 -10.74 2.13
N LEU A 193 2.67 -9.56 1.54
CA LEU A 193 2.97 -8.33 2.27
C LEU A 193 1.83 -7.94 3.22
N ILE A 194 0.58 -7.98 2.77
CA ILE A 194 -0.60 -7.71 3.60
C ILE A 194 -0.66 -8.69 4.77
N THR A 195 -0.45 -9.98 4.51
CA THR A 195 -0.47 -11.02 5.55
C THR A 195 0.61 -10.80 6.59
N LYS A 196 1.82 -10.45 6.16
CA LYS A 196 2.94 -10.11 7.03
C LYS A 196 2.65 -8.87 7.89
N LEU A 197 2.17 -7.79 7.27
CA LEU A 197 1.85 -6.55 7.99
C LEU A 197 0.73 -6.75 9.03
N GLU A 198 -0.28 -7.55 8.70
CA GLU A 198 -1.37 -7.90 9.61
C GLU A 198 -0.87 -8.69 10.82
N SER A 199 0.00 -9.70 10.61
CA SER A 199 0.64 -10.46 11.68
C SER A 199 1.48 -9.56 12.58
N GLU A 200 2.38 -8.76 11.99
CA GLU A 200 3.26 -7.85 12.73
C GLU A 200 2.50 -6.78 13.53
N ALA A 201 1.35 -6.31 13.05
CA ALA A 201 0.49 -5.40 13.78
C ALA A 201 -0.22 -6.10 14.96
N GLY A 202 -0.60 -7.37 14.78
CA GLY A 202 -1.23 -8.19 15.82
C GLY A 202 -0.26 -8.67 16.91
N GLU A 203 1.04 -8.75 16.61
CA GLU A 203 2.09 -9.20 17.53
C GLU A 203 2.63 -8.09 18.45
N VAL A 204 2.18 -6.85 18.30
CA VAL A 204 2.56 -5.76 19.22
C VAL A 204 1.95 -6.04 20.60
N LYS A 205 2.72 -6.78 21.44
CA LYS A 205 2.28 -7.17 22.79
C LYS A 205 2.25 -5.96 23.72
N PRO A 206 1.22 -5.89 24.60
CA PRO A 206 1.22 -4.89 25.65
C PRO A 206 2.42 -5.11 26.58
N ILE A 207 3.09 -4.02 26.93
CA ILE A 207 4.17 -4.05 27.91
C ILE A 207 3.55 -4.12 29.29
N THR A 208 3.81 -5.21 30.01
CA THR A 208 3.26 -5.47 31.35
C THR A 208 4.07 -4.76 32.45
N GLU A 209 5.27 -4.29 32.13
CA GLU A 209 6.16 -3.61 33.09
C GLU A 209 6.51 -2.20 32.62
N VAL A 210 6.08 -1.21 33.38
CA VAL A 210 6.52 0.18 33.22
C VAL A 210 7.91 0.30 33.82
N ILE A 211 8.90 0.72 33.07
CA ILE A 211 10.20 1.10 33.64
C ILE A 211 9.95 2.39 34.44
N PRO A 212 10.08 2.40 35.78
CA PRO A 212 9.85 3.62 36.53
C PRO A 212 10.81 4.71 36.02
N PRO A 213 10.36 5.97 35.96
CA PRO A 213 11.22 7.07 35.55
C PRO A 213 12.44 7.12 36.43
N PRO A 214 13.63 7.48 35.93
CA PRO A 214 14.81 7.64 36.75
C PRO A 214 14.48 8.60 37.89
N VAL A 215 14.61 8.11 39.13
CA VAL A 215 14.38 8.91 40.32
C VAL A 215 15.30 10.11 40.23
N LYS A 216 14.75 11.32 40.09
CA LYS A 216 15.54 12.55 40.24
C LYS A 216 16.19 12.47 41.64
N PRO A 217 17.51 12.65 41.74
CA PRO A 217 18.13 12.65 43.04
C PRO A 217 17.45 13.72 43.90
N SER A 218 16.97 13.29 45.09
CA SER A 218 16.38 14.20 46.08
C SER A 218 17.38 15.32 46.35
N PRO A 219 16.93 16.59 46.49
CA PRO A 219 17.82 17.66 46.88
C PRO A 219 18.46 17.24 48.22
N LYS A 220 19.79 17.11 48.24
CA LYS A 220 20.52 16.92 49.50
C LYS A 220 20.07 18.02 50.44
N GLU A 221 19.61 17.64 51.63
CA GLU A 221 19.37 18.55 52.76
C GLU A 221 20.57 19.49 52.86
N GLN A 222 20.33 20.76 52.58
CA GLN A 222 21.30 21.80 52.83
C GLN A 222 21.52 21.86 54.34
N GLY A 223 22.76 21.63 54.73
CA GLY A 223 23.20 21.62 56.11
C GLY A 223 22.75 22.86 56.87
N LYS A 224 22.47 22.67 58.14
CA LYS A 224 22.20 23.66 59.16
C LYS A 224 23.11 24.86 58.96
N VAL A 225 22.53 26.00 58.70
CA VAL A 225 23.22 27.30 58.82
C VAL A 225 23.48 27.53 60.31
N GLU A 226 24.75 27.49 60.70
CA GLU A 226 25.18 27.91 62.03
C GLU A 226 24.84 29.39 62.18
N GLN A 227 24.19 29.71 63.35
CA GLN A 227 23.85 31.08 63.75
C GLN A 227 25.14 31.86 64.03
N PRO A 228 25.23 33.14 63.62
CA PRO A 228 26.40 33.98 63.95
C PRO A 228 26.47 34.28 65.39
N ILE A 229 27.67 34.06 65.97
CA ILE A 229 28.05 34.38 67.31
C ILE A 229 27.99 35.90 67.50
N GLN A 230 27.19 36.37 68.46
CA GLN A 230 27.20 37.78 68.88
C GLN A 230 28.49 38.10 69.66
N VAL A 231 29.32 38.92 69.11
CA VAL A 231 30.50 39.49 69.81
C VAL A 231 30.01 40.70 70.58
N GLN A 232 30.08 40.61 71.94
CA GLN A 232 29.91 41.77 72.80
C GLN A 232 31.16 42.64 72.69
N VAL A 233 31.02 43.87 72.29
CA VAL A 233 32.05 44.92 72.42
C VAL A 233 32.00 45.45 73.79
N ILE A 234 33.08 45.26 74.54
CA ILE A 234 33.31 45.90 75.82
C ILE A 234 34.04 47.24 75.60
N ASP A 235 33.34 48.31 75.78
CA ASP A 235 33.98 49.64 75.85
C ASP A 235 34.78 49.74 77.17
N VAL A 236 36.09 50.02 77.01
CA VAL A 236 36.94 50.45 78.08
C VAL A 236 37.39 51.85 77.83
N THR A 237 37.05 52.70 78.72
CA THR A 237 37.38 54.12 78.97
C THR A 237 38.79 54.50 78.66
#